data_4468847167db4703e1ce7ce2166635dd
#
_entry.id   4468847167db4703e1ce7ce2166635dd
#
_cell.length_a   1.000
_cell.length_b   1.000
_cell.length_c   1.000
_cell.angle_alpha   90.00
_cell.angle_beta   90.00
_cell.angle_gamma   90.00
#
_symmetry.space_group_name_H-M   'P 1'
#
loop_
_entity.id
_entity.type
_entity.pdbx_description
1 polymer ?
#
loop_
_entity_poly.entity_id
_entity_poly.type
_entity_poly.pdbx_seq_one_letter_code
_entity_poly.pdbx_strand_id
1 'polypeptide(L)'
;MTTQNSTSTYLNVRGRVTQYLPQGSESTFAYFMHKLCYETEASDVYTDMTDGVDNFLVIDARSPESFAREHVPGAINIPHRLMNLETTSFLPKDKMMVVYCDGIGCNASTKGSLKLASLGFAVKEMLGGLEWWKLDGYETEKGPISSNPLVCGCE
;
A
#
# COMPACT_ATOMS: atom_id res chain seq x y z
N MET A 1 49.09 4.01 2.97
CA MET A 1 47.93 4.87 3.20
C MET A 1 47.62 5.58 1.91
N THR A 2 46.75 5.02 1.12
CA THR A 2 46.27 5.60 -0.17
C THR A 2 44.86 6.12 0.03
N THR A 3 44.77 7.42 0.16
CA THR A 3 43.51 8.17 0.16
C THR A 3 42.88 8.05 -1.22
N GLN A 4 41.79 7.26 -1.32
CA GLN A 4 40.92 7.30 -2.49
C GLN A 4 40.17 8.63 -2.48
N ASN A 5 40.59 9.56 -3.33
CA ASN A 5 39.82 10.73 -3.71
C ASN A 5 38.56 10.25 -4.45
N SER A 6 37.42 10.34 -3.81
CA SER A 6 36.13 10.25 -4.49
C SER A 6 35.94 11.52 -5.31
N THR A 7 36.45 11.55 -6.52
CA THR A 7 36.11 12.58 -7.51
C THR A 7 34.66 12.33 -7.93
N SER A 8 33.74 13.09 -7.32
CA SER A 8 32.39 13.25 -7.83
C SER A 8 32.48 13.81 -9.25
N THR A 9 32.32 12.94 -10.23
CA THR A 9 32.31 13.34 -11.62
C THR A 9 30.96 13.95 -11.93
N TYR A 10 30.80 15.25 -11.69
CA TYR A 10 29.70 16.00 -12.26
C TYR A 10 29.91 16.02 -13.76
N LEU A 11 29.23 15.13 -14.47
CA LEU A 11 29.20 15.20 -15.91
C LEU A 11 28.60 16.54 -16.32
N ASN A 12 29.14 17.15 -17.37
CA ASN A 12 28.62 18.36 -17.97
C ASN A 12 27.31 18.01 -18.71
N VAL A 13 26.21 17.88 -17.92
CA VAL A 13 24.98 17.25 -18.36
C VAL A 13 24.02 18.31 -18.86
N ARG A 14 23.74 18.30 -20.16
CA ARG A 14 22.86 19.26 -20.83
C ARG A 14 21.36 18.96 -20.69
N GLY A 15 20.94 18.02 -19.84
CA GLY A 15 19.54 17.59 -19.74
C GLY A 15 19.04 17.46 -18.31
N ARG A 16 17.77 17.78 -18.07
CA ARG A 16 17.12 17.63 -16.75
C ARG A 16 17.09 16.17 -16.29
N VAL A 17 16.89 15.23 -17.21
CA VAL A 17 16.83 13.78 -16.93
C VAL A 17 18.20 13.25 -16.50
N THR A 18 19.27 13.75 -17.09
CA THR A 18 20.63 13.28 -16.86
C THR A 18 21.41 14.14 -15.85
N GLN A 19 20.76 15.13 -15.26
CA GLN A 19 21.36 16.02 -14.24
C GLN A 19 21.86 15.25 -13.02
N TYR A 20 21.14 14.18 -12.65
CA TYR A 20 21.54 13.25 -11.61
C TYR A 20 21.84 11.90 -12.24
N LEU A 21 23.04 11.39 -12.03
CA LEU A 21 23.42 10.09 -12.54
C LEU A 21 22.71 8.97 -11.76
N PRO A 22 22.29 7.92 -12.47
CA PRO A 22 21.79 6.74 -11.80
C PRO A 22 22.88 6.12 -10.91
N GLN A 23 22.47 5.49 -9.84
CA GLN A 23 23.35 4.69 -9.01
C GLN A 23 23.86 3.46 -9.77
N GLY A 24 24.91 2.81 -9.26
CA GLY A 24 25.38 1.54 -9.82
C GLY A 24 24.28 0.48 -9.85
N SER A 25 24.38 -0.47 -10.78
CA SER A 25 23.34 -1.48 -11.03
C SER A 25 22.92 -2.26 -9.79
N GLU A 26 23.85 -2.58 -8.89
CA GLU A 26 23.57 -3.30 -7.65
C GLU A 26 22.67 -2.49 -6.68
N SER A 27 23.03 -1.22 -6.44
CA SER A 27 22.22 -0.32 -5.61
C SER A 27 20.85 -0.03 -6.23
N THR A 28 20.82 0.11 -7.55
CA THR A 28 19.57 0.33 -8.30
C THR A 28 18.66 -0.90 -8.21
N PHE A 29 19.22 -2.10 -8.37
CA PHE A 29 18.48 -3.35 -8.19
C PHE A 29 17.90 -3.46 -6.76
N ALA A 30 18.72 -3.25 -5.73
CA ALA A 30 18.29 -3.33 -4.35
C ALA A 30 17.13 -2.34 -4.05
N TYR A 31 17.23 -1.12 -4.54
CA TYR A 31 16.17 -0.11 -4.39
C TYR A 31 14.84 -0.55 -4.99
N PHE A 32 14.85 -1.00 -6.25
CA PHE A 32 13.60 -1.40 -6.92
C PHE A 32 13.05 -2.72 -6.37
N MET A 33 13.89 -3.65 -5.95
CA MET A 33 13.45 -4.84 -5.23
C MET A 33 12.76 -4.48 -3.90
N HIS A 34 13.33 -3.57 -3.12
CA HIS A 34 12.67 -3.08 -1.90
C HIS A 34 11.33 -2.43 -2.22
N LYS A 35 11.28 -1.56 -3.25
CA LYS A 35 10.03 -0.91 -3.66
C LYS A 35 8.94 -1.95 -3.97
N LEU A 36 9.24 -2.97 -4.77
CA LEU A 36 8.32 -4.06 -5.10
C LEU A 36 7.93 -4.93 -3.88
N CYS A 37 8.78 -4.99 -2.84
CA CYS A 37 8.45 -5.69 -1.60
C CYS A 37 7.49 -4.91 -0.69
N TYR A 38 7.47 -3.59 -0.76
CA TYR A 38 6.65 -2.72 0.08
C TYR A 38 5.41 -2.16 -0.59
N GLU A 39 5.41 -2.10 -1.92
CA GLU A 39 4.36 -1.47 -2.71
C GLU A 39 3.76 -2.46 -3.72
N THR A 40 2.53 -2.19 -4.12
CA THR A 40 1.82 -2.82 -5.23
C THR A 40 0.95 -1.79 -5.92
N GLU A 41 0.37 -2.10 -7.06
CA GLU A 41 -0.52 -1.21 -7.79
C GLU A 41 -1.93 -1.77 -7.91
N ALA A 42 -2.89 -0.93 -8.29
CA ALA A 42 -4.30 -1.31 -8.39
C ALA A 42 -4.53 -2.44 -9.39
N SER A 43 -3.80 -2.45 -10.51
CA SER A 43 -3.91 -3.47 -11.55
C SER A 43 -3.47 -4.86 -11.09
N ASP A 44 -2.39 -4.94 -10.29
CA ASP A 44 -1.93 -6.22 -9.72
C ASP A 44 -2.96 -6.78 -8.74
N VAL A 45 -3.47 -5.91 -7.84
CA VAL A 45 -4.48 -6.30 -6.86
C VAL A 45 -5.77 -6.76 -7.54
N TYR A 46 -6.24 -6.02 -8.55
CA TYR A 46 -7.44 -6.37 -9.31
C TYR A 46 -7.28 -7.72 -10.03
N THR A 47 -6.14 -7.94 -10.68
CA THR A 47 -5.84 -9.19 -11.40
C THR A 47 -5.84 -10.36 -10.45
N ASP A 48 -5.10 -10.28 -9.35
CA ASP A 48 -5.04 -11.35 -8.35
C ASP A 48 -6.42 -11.65 -7.73
N MET A 49 -7.21 -10.62 -7.42
CA MET A 49 -8.58 -10.81 -6.93
C MET A 49 -9.45 -11.54 -7.96
N THR A 50 -9.35 -11.16 -9.23
CA THR A 50 -10.13 -11.75 -10.33
C THR A 50 -9.72 -13.21 -10.59
N ASP A 51 -8.44 -13.52 -10.45
CA ASP A 51 -7.88 -14.86 -10.59
C ASP A 51 -8.14 -15.76 -9.36
N GLY A 52 -8.77 -15.21 -8.32
CA GLY A 52 -9.11 -15.93 -7.10
C GLY A 52 -7.93 -16.23 -6.19
N VAL A 53 -6.86 -15.41 -6.26
CA VAL A 53 -5.74 -15.48 -5.33
C VAL A 53 -6.21 -15.05 -3.95
N ASP A 54 -6.02 -15.91 -2.94
CA ASP A 54 -6.60 -15.75 -1.60
C ASP A 54 -5.57 -15.55 -0.48
N ASN A 55 -4.29 -15.34 -0.83
CA ASN A 55 -3.19 -15.20 0.13
C ASN A 55 -3.00 -13.76 0.65
N PHE A 56 -3.89 -12.85 0.33
CA PHE A 56 -3.88 -11.47 0.83
C PHE A 56 -5.30 -10.98 1.17
N LEU A 57 -5.37 -9.88 1.94
CA LEU A 57 -6.59 -9.14 2.24
C LEU A 57 -6.37 -7.67 1.91
N VAL A 58 -7.39 -7.04 1.34
CA VAL A 58 -7.38 -5.60 1.04
C VAL A 58 -7.93 -4.83 2.23
N ILE A 59 -7.17 -3.88 2.75
CA ILE A 59 -7.49 -3.07 3.94
C ILE A 59 -7.69 -1.61 3.54
N ASP A 60 -8.88 -1.09 3.75
CA ASP A 60 -9.18 0.33 3.59
C ASP A 60 -8.85 1.08 4.89
N ALA A 61 -7.81 1.93 4.84
CA ALA A 61 -7.32 2.68 6.00
C ALA A 61 -8.06 4.02 6.24
N ARG A 62 -9.08 4.33 5.42
CA ARG A 62 -9.88 5.55 5.50
C ARG A 62 -10.93 5.49 6.60
N SER A 63 -11.66 6.60 6.77
CA SER A 63 -12.79 6.64 7.72
C SER A 63 -13.95 5.74 7.27
N PRO A 64 -14.80 5.27 8.22
CA PRO A 64 -15.98 4.47 7.89
C PRO A 64 -16.94 5.17 6.92
N GLU A 65 -17.05 6.49 7.00
CA GLU A 65 -17.91 7.28 6.12
C GLU A 65 -17.35 7.29 4.68
N SER A 66 -16.02 7.36 4.51
CA SER A 66 -15.38 7.29 3.19
C SER A 66 -15.54 5.89 2.60
N PHE A 67 -15.36 4.87 3.40
CA PHE A 67 -15.57 3.48 3.02
C PHE A 67 -17.02 3.22 2.59
N ALA A 68 -17.99 3.66 3.39
CA ALA A 68 -19.41 3.47 3.08
C ALA A 68 -19.84 4.17 1.78
N ARG A 69 -19.19 5.28 1.41
CA ARG A 69 -19.47 5.96 0.15
C ARG A 69 -18.99 5.17 -1.06
N GLU A 70 -17.80 4.61 -0.97
CA GLU A 70 -17.17 3.88 -2.08
C GLU A 70 -15.87 3.21 -1.60
N HIS A 71 -15.65 1.96 -1.96
CA HIS A 71 -14.45 1.21 -1.61
C HIS A 71 -14.12 0.12 -2.63
N VAL A 72 -12.91 -0.44 -2.55
CA VAL A 72 -12.49 -1.61 -3.35
C VAL A 72 -13.34 -2.82 -2.95
N PRO A 73 -13.90 -3.58 -3.89
CA PRO A 73 -14.75 -4.74 -3.58
C PRO A 73 -14.08 -5.71 -2.62
N GLY A 74 -14.83 -6.17 -1.62
CA GLY A 74 -14.32 -7.11 -0.62
C GLY A 74 -13.30 -6.54 0.38
N ALA A 75 -12.95 -5.26 0.32
CA ALA A 75 -12.04 -4.64 1.27
C ALA A 75 -12.61 -4.60 2.69
N ILE A 76 -11.72 -4.72 3.67
CA ILE A 76 -12.04 -4.59 5.09
C ILE A 76 -11.69 -3.17 5.55
N ASN A 77 -12.64 -2.45 6.13
CA ASN A 77 -12.37 -1.12 6.66
C ASN A 77 -11.78 -1.20 8.07
N ILE A 78 -10.54 -0.74 8.21
CA ILE A 78 -9.90 -0.51 9.50
C ILE A 78 -9.21 0.85 9.42
N PRO A 79 -9.85 1.92 9.91
CA PRO A 79 -9.24 3.24 9.92
C PRO A 79 -7.86 3.23 10.56
N HIS A 80 -6.85 3.80 9.88
CA HIS A 80 -5.47 3.74 10.36
C HIS A 80 -5.29 4.24 11.81
N ARG A 81 -6.16 5.15 12.27
CA ARG A 81 -6.14 5.67 13.65
C ARG A 81 -6.56 4.64 14.68
N LEU A 82 -7.39 3.68 14.29
CA LEU A 82 -7.94 2.66 15.17
C LEU A 82 -7.14 1.35 15.14
N MET A 83 -6.15 1.19 14.24
CA MET A 83 -5.34 -0.02 14.15
C MET A 83 -4.53 -0.24 15.42
N ASN A 84 -4.80 -1.33 16.12
CA ASN A 84 -4.12 -1.81 17.32
C ASN A 84 -4.31 -3.33 17.46
N LEU A 85 -3.75 -3.95 18.48
CA LEU A 85 -3.85 -5.40 18.71
C LEU A 85 -5.28 -5.92 18.78
N GLU A 86 -6.18 -5.15 19.40
CA GLU A 86 -7.58 -5.54 19.59
C GLU A 86 -8.34 -5.46 18.27
N THR A 87 -8.28 -4.31 17.59
CA THR A 87 -9.02 -4.05 16.35
C THR A 87 -8.52 -4.84 15.15
N THR A 88 -7.34 -5.43 15.23
CA THR A 88 -6.75 -6.27 14.17
C THR A 88 -6.65 -7.76 14.55
N SER A 89 -7.18 -8.14 15.73
CA SER A 89 -7.05 -9.51 16.27
C SER A 89 -7.69 -10.59 15.40
N PHE A 90 -8.69 -10.23 14.61
CA PHE A 90 -9.39 -11.15 13.71
C PHE A 90 -8.67 -11.35 12.37
N LEU A 91 -7.66 -10.52 12.04
CA LEU A 91 -6.92 -10.67 10.79
C LEU A 91 -5.97 -11.87 10.85
N PRO A 92 -5.97 -12.73 9.83
CA PRO A 92 -5.08 -13.87 9.76
C PRO A 92 -3.62 -13.42 9.58
N LYS A 93 -2.70 -14.07 10.28
CA LYS A 93 -1.26 -13.75 10.21
C LYS A 93 -0.54 -14.39 9.03
N ASP A 94 -1.14 -15.36 8.39
CA ASP A 94 -0.64 -16.08 7.23
C ASP A 94 -1.01 -15.44 5.89
N LYS A 95 -1.80 -14.36 5.91
CA LYS A 95 -2.15 -13.56 4.73
C LYS A 95 -1.45 -12.21 4.75
N MET A 96 -1.12 -11.70 3.56
CA MET A 96 -0.58 -10.35 3.38
C MET A 96 -1.69 -9.30 3.50
N MET A 97 -1.43 -8.19 4.13
CA MET A 97 -2.32 -7.03 4.17
C MET A 97 -1.94 -6.04 3.06
N VAL A 98 -2.82 -5.81 2.11
CA VAL A 98 -2.67 -4.78 1.07
C VAL A 98 -3.47 -3.55 1.51
N VAL A 99 -2.78 -2.49 1.90
CA VAL A 99 -3.40 -1.31 2.54
C VAL A 99 -3.52 -0.18 1.53
N TYR A 100 -4.70 0.46 1.48
CA TYR A 100 -4.92 1.62 0.64
C TYR A 100 -5.64 2.77 1.36
N CYS A 101 -5.63 3.95 0.73
CA CYS A 101 -6.42 5.12 1.12
C CYS A 101 -7.02 5.82 -0.11
N ASP A 102 -7.27 7.12 -0.05
CA ASP A 102 -7.94 7.83 -1.17
C ASP A 102 -7.06 7.88 -2.42
N GLY A 103 -5.80 8.33 -2.30
CA GLY A 103 -4.90 8.53 -3.44
C GLY A 103 -3.51 8.98 -2.99
N ILE A 104 -2.67 9.42 -3.93
CA ILE A 104 -1.26 9.78 -3.68
C ILE A 104 -1.10 10.88 -2.63
N GLY A 105 -2.04 11.81 -2.53
CA GLY A 105 -2.01 12.89 -1.54
C GLY A 105 -2.39 12.48 -0.11
N CYS A 106 -2.82 11.24 0.10
CA CYS A 106 -3.24 10.71 1.39
C CYS A 106 -2.20 9.73 1.96
N ASN A 107 -1.75 9.96 3.18
CA ASN A 107 -0.79 9.05 3.84
C ASN A 107 -1.44 8.12 4.89
N ALA A 108 -2.75 7.92 4.82
CA ALA A 108 -3.45 7.02 5.74
C ALA A 108 -3.06 5.56 5.51
N SER A 109 -2.84 5.16 4.25
CA SER A 109 -2.31 3.84 3.88
C SER A 109 -0.91 3.62 4.42
N THR A 110 0.01 4.58 4.25
CA THR A 110 1.38 4.50 4.79
C THR A 110 1.37 4.34 6.32
N LYS A 111 0.53 5.14 7.02
CA LYS A 111 0.39 5.05 8.48
C LYS A 111 -0.25 3.74 8.94
N GLY A 112 -1.23 3.24 8.17
CA GLY A 112 -1.86 1.95 8.40
C GLY A 112 -0.89 0.81 8.21
N SER A 113 -0.14 0.82 7.11
CA SER A 113 0.91 -0.16 6.80
C SER A 113 1.98 -0.23 7.91
N LEU A 114 2.45 0.94 8.37
CA LEU A 114 3.40 1.03 9.49
C LEU A 114 2.85 0.35 10.75
N LYS A 115 1.59 0.63 11.12
CA LYS A 115 0.97 0.04 12.30
C LYS A 115 0.78 -1.47 12.16
N LEU A 116 0.24 -1.95 11.03
CA LEU A 116 0.06 -3.38 10.79
C LEU A 116 1.40 -4.12 10.79
N ALA A 117 2.44 -3.56 10.18
CA ALA A 117 3.78 -4.12 10.22
C ALA A 117 4.33 -4.20 11.66
N SER A 118 4.12 -3.15 12.48
CA SER A 118 4.52 -3.16 13.89
C SER A 118 3.77 -4.20 14.74
N LEU A 119 2.58 -4.62 14.28
CA LEU A 119 1.78 -5.68 14.87
C LEU A 119 2.12 -7.07 14.32
N GLY A 120 3.16 -7.19 13.46
CA GLY A 120 3.67 -8.45 12.94
C GLY A 120 2.93 -8.99 11.73
N PHE A 121 2.22 -8.16 10.96
CA PHE A 121 1.64 -8.54 9.68
C PHE A 121 2.62 -8.34 8.53
N ALA A 122 2.54 -9.20 7.51
CA ALA A 122 3.11 -8.92 6.20
C ALA A 122 2.25 -7.86 5.51
N VAL A 123 2.86 -6.80 4.97
CA VAL A 123 2.11 -5.64 4.46
C VAL A 123 2.71 -5.13 3.16
N LYS A 124 1.84 -4.77 2.22
CA LYS A 124 2.17 -3.88 1.09
C LYS A 124 1.21 -2.71 1.07
N GLU A 125 1.68 -1.57 0.57
CA GLU A 125 0.84 -0.41 0.29
C GLU A 125 0.41 -0.42 -1.18
N MET A 126 -0.91 -0.31 -1.45
CA MET A 126 -1.43 -0.12 -2.79
C MET A 126 -1.32 1.36 -3.16
N LEU A 127 -0.38 1.67 -4.04
CA LEU A 127 -0.13 3.03 -4.52
C LEU A 127 -1.32 3.58 -5.29
N GLY A 128 -1.52 4.88 -5.16
CA GLY A 128 -2.62 5.57 -5.85
C GLY A 128 -4.00 5.34 -5.23
N GLY A 129 -4.15 4.35 -4.34
CA GLY A 129 -5.37 4.11 -3.57
C GLY A 129 -6.63 3.95 -4.43
N LEU A 130 -7.78 4.34 -3.87
CA LEU A 130 -9.07 4.26 -4.56
C LEU A 130 -9.12 5.14 -5.83
N GLU A 131 -8.40 6.25 -5.84
CA GLU A 131 -8.36 7.13 -7.01
C GLU A 131 -7.78 6.40 -8.24
N TRP A 132 -6.64 5.72 -8.10
CA TRP A 132 -6.03 4.95 -9.18
C TRP A 132 -6.85 3.74 -9.56
N TRP A 133 -7.42 3.02 -8.59
CA TRP A 133 -8.37 1.93 -8.84
C TRP A 133 -9.49 2.35 -9.80
N LYS A 134 -10.06 3.53 -9.57
CA LYS A 134 -11.13 4.09 -10.42
C LYS A 134 -10.61 4.59 -11.77
N LEU A 135 -9.41 5.18 -11.81
CA LEU A 135 -8.79 5.63 -13.07
C LEU A 135 -8.52 4.46 -14.01
N ASP A 136 -8.17 3.30 -13.48
CA ASP A 136 -7.99 2.07 -14.26
C ASP A 136 -9.35 1.45 -14.69
N GLY A 137 -10.47 2.01 -14.24
CA GLY A 137 -11.82 1.61 -14.65
C GLY A 137 -12.39 0.44 -13.87
N TYR A 138 -11.80 0.07 -12.73
CA TYR A 138 -12.28 -1.03 -11.90
C TYR A 138 -13.51 -0.64 -11.09
N GLU A 139 -14.42 -1.61 -10.92
CA GLU A 139 -15.65 -1.40 -10.16
C GLU A 139 -15.38 -1.19 -8.67
N THR A 140 -16.30 -0.49 -8.02
CA THR A 140 -16.27 -0.21 -6.58
C THR A 140 -17.56 -0.66 -5.92
N GLU A 141 -17.51 -0.88 -4.62
CA GLU A 141 -18.67 -1.19 -3.79
C GLU A 141 -19.05 0.01 -2.90
N LYS A 142 -20.30 0.02 -2.42
CA LYS A 142 -20.86 1.02 -1.50
C LYS A 142 -21.53 0.36 -0.31
N GLY A 143 -21.52 1.06 0.80
CA GLY A 143 -22.14 0.60 2.03
C GLY A 143 -21.21 -0.24 2.92
N PRO A 144 -21.61 -0.54 4.16
CA PRO A 144 -20.85 -1.38 5.05
C PRO A 144 -20.88 -2.83 4.52
N ILE A 145 -19.74 -3.51 4.57
CA ILE A 145 -19.72 -4.97 4.35
C ILE A 145 -20.48 -5.61 5.51
N SER A 146 -21.49 -6.42 5.20
CA SER A 146 -22.32 -7.13 6.20
C SER A 146 -21.54 -8.14 7.06
N SER A 147 -20.26 -8.37 6.76
CA SER A 147 -19.36 -9.31 7.42
C SER A 147 -18.20 -8.67 8.20
N ASN A 148 -18.15 -7.33 8.33
CA ASN A 148 -17.10 -6.70 9.13
C ASN A 148 -17.43 -6.88 10.62
N PRO A 149 -16.68 -7.70 11.38
CA PRO A 149 -16.96 -7.97 12.79
C PRO A 149 -16.86 -6.73 13.70
N LEU A 150 -16.28 -5.62 13.19
CA LEU A 150 -16.22 -4.34 13.92
C LEU A 150 -17.51 -3.51 13.81
N VAL A 151 -18.47 -3.93 12.97
CA VAL A 151 -19.78 -3.25 12.79
C VAL A 151 -20.91 -3.98 13.52
N CYS A 152 -20.66 -5.11 14.17
CA CYS A 152 -21.62 -5.70 15.10
C CYS A 152 -21.75 -4.77 16.30
N GLY A 153 -22.67 -3.79 16.17
CA GLY A 153 -23.06 -2.92 17.27
C GLY A 153 -23.57 -3.77 18.42
N CYS A 154 -23.02 -3.54 19.57
CA CYS A 154 -23.70 -3.87 20.81
C CYS A 154 -24.93 -2.95 20.91
N GLU A 155 -26.14 -3.52 20.81
CA GLU A 155 -27.30 -2.96 21.48
C GLU A 155 -27.11 -3.03 22.98
#